data_40eb836e81f1a68277c9d2c62ecca433
#
_entry.id   40eb836e81f1a68277c9d2c62ecca433
#
_cell.length_a   1.000
_cell.length_b   1.000
_cell.length_c   1.000
_cell.angle_alpha   90.00
_cell.angle_beta   90.00
_cell.angle_gamma   90.00
#
_symmetry.space_group_name_H-M   'P 1'
#
loop_
_entity.id
_entity.type
_entity.pdbx_description
1 polymer ?
#
loop_
_entity_poly.entity_id
_entity_poly.type
_entity_poly.pdbx_seq_one_letter_code
_entity_poly.pdbx_strand_id
1 'polypeptide(L)'
;MIDTVNMAHLGARGFDEIGGEVVQPTSFVMRSSRTKGYKGTYCRLIDGDSEKAKAEMFVSGENRYVAEQENFSKIPGSPVAYWASKNFIDAFASAATIGEKAVARSGLSTGDNERFMRLWYEPSVNSIAFGLTSNEQYIATGRKFVPCNKGGLYRRWYGNNDYVIDWTNPDAMHRPRTTYMNLYYRPAITWSAITSALFNARVYGVGFLFAHAAASLFILN
;
A
#
# COMPACT_ATOMS: atom_id res chain seq x y z
N MET A 1 -12.67 12.46 26.54
CA MET A 1 -13.22 12.08 25.20
C MET A 1 -13.70 13.36 24.51
N ILE A 2 -13.61 13.42 23.20
CA ILE A 2 -13.84 14.64 22.41
C ILE A 2 -14.84 14.32 21.30
N ASP A 3 -15.79 15.23 21.06
CA ASP A 3 -16.68 15.17 19.89
C ASP A 3 -16.09 16.07 18.78
N THR A 4 -16.02 15.57 17.56
CA THR A 4 -15.79 16.39 16.37
C THR A 4 -17.11 17.04 15.96
N VAL A 5 -17.20 18.34 16.13
CA VAL A 5 -18.43 19.10 15.82
C VAL A 5 -18.52 19.38 14.33
N ASN A 6 -17.41 19.83 13.75
CA ASN A 6 -17.29 20.13 12.34
C ASN A 6 -15.87 19.80 11.86
N MET A 7 -15.76 19.34 10.61
CA MET A 7 -14.50 19.09 9.95
C MET A 7 -14.58 19.54 8.49
N ALA A 8 -13.60 20.31 8.04
CA ALA A 8 -13.39 20.66 6.64
C ALA A 8 -12.14 19.93 6.13
N HIS A 9 -12.35 18.91 5.29
CA HIS A 9 -11.29 18.12 4.68
C HIS A 9 -10.85 18.79 3.38
N LEU A 10 -9.83 19.64 3.47
CA LEU A 10 -9.32 20.43 2.36
C LEU A 10 -8.49 19.58 1.39
N GLY A 11 -7.69 18.63 1.89
CA GLY A 11 -6.82 17.81 1.05
C GLY A 11 -5.69 18.62 0.42
N ALA A 12 -5.16 18.14 -0.70
CA ALA A 12 -4.14 18.83 -1.47
C ALA A 12 -4.65 20.20 -1.99
N ARG A 13 -3.74 21.11 -2.29
CA ARG A 13 -4.06 22.46 -2.81
C ARG A 13 -5.02 23.26 -1.91
N GLY A 14 -4.86 23.11 -0.61
CA GLY A 14 -5.54 23.96 0.38
C GLY A 14 -4.92 25.36 0.53
N PHE A 15 -3.74 25.56 -0.08
CA PHE A 15 -3.00 26.81 -0.17
C PHE A 15 -2.46 26.94 -1.59
N ASP A 16 -2.77 28.03 -2.26
CA ASP A 16 -2.38 28.24 -3.67
C ASP A 16 -0.85 28.41 -3.83
N GLU A 17 -0.16 28.87 -2.79
CA GLU A 17 1.29 29.10 -2.76
C GLU A 17 2.11 27.84 -2.59
N ILE A 18 1.52 26.74 -2.13
CA ILE A 18 2.21 25.48 -1.86
C ILE A 18 1.87 24.47 -2.96
N GLY A 19 2.89 23.94 -3.63
CA GLY A 19 2.72 22.90 -4.66
C GLY A 19 1.85 21.74 -4.15
N GLY A 20 0.82 21.41 -4.91
CA GLY A 20 -0.41 20.71 -4.55
C GLY A 20 -0.34 19.40 -3.78
N GLU A 21 0.79 18.71 -3.70
CA GLU A 21 0.87 17.39 -3.06
C GLU A 21 1.71 17.38 -1.77
N VAL A 22 2.31 18.50 -1.38
CA VAL A 22 3.24 18.57 -0.25
C VAL A 22 2.51 18.50 1.09
N VAL A 23 1.34 19.14 1.21
CA VAL A 23 0.51 19.11 2.42
C VAL A 23 -0.95 18.84 2.08
N GLN A 24 -1.62 18.13 2.97
CA GLN A 24 -3.06 17.85 2.90
C GLN A 24 -3.74 18.37 4.16
N PRO A 25 -4.10 19.68 4.22
CA PRO A 25 -4.67 20.27 5.42
C PRO A 25 -6.10 19.80 5.68
N THR A 26 -6.42 19.80 6.96
CA THR A 26 -7.77 19.55 7.47
C THR A 26 -8.02 20.52 8.62
N SER A 27 -9.14 21.20 8.62
CA SER A 27 -9.60 22.06 9.71
C SER A 27 -10.75 21.40 10.46
N PHE A 28 -10.77 21.50 11.79
CA PHE A 28 -11.84 20.92 12.58
C PHE A 28 -12.17 21.75 13.83
N VAL A 29 -13.42 21.65 14.24
CA VAL A 29 -13.92 22.17 15.51
C VAL A 29 -14.24 21.00 16.41
N MET A 30 -13.67 20.99 17.59
CA MET A 30 -13.87 19.93 18.58
C MET A 30 -14.48 20.46 19.86
N ARG A 31 -15.28 19.63 20.53
CA ARG A 31 -15.84 19.89 21.83
C ARG A 31 -15.22 18.95 22.87
N SER A 32 -14.75 19.50 23.99
CA SER A 32 -14.13 18.73 25.08
C SER A 32 -15.16 18.00 25.94
N SER A 33 -16.15 17.38 25.31
CA SER A 33 -17.13 16.50 25.95
C SER A 33 -17.60 15.47 24.94
N ARG A 34 -18.09 14.32 25.40
CA ARG A 34 -18.66 13.30 24.53
C ARG A 34 -20.13 13.12 24.79
N THR A 35 -20.90 13.22 23.73
CA THR A 35 -22.34 12.93 23.71
C THR A 35 -22.57 11.65 22.93
N LYS A 36 -23.21 10.66 23.54
CA LYS A 36 -23.55 9.39 22.86
C LYS A 36 -24.46 9.66 21.65
N GLY A 37 -24.13 9.04 20.53
CA GLY A 37 -24.87 9.19 19.27
C GLY A 37 -24.75 10.57 18.64
N TYR A 38 -23.77 11.38 19.06
CA TYR A 38 -23.55 12.70 18.46
C TYR A 38 -23.08 12.56 17.00
N LYS A 39 -23.73 13.32 16.13
CA LYS A 39 -23.41 13.36 14.69
C LYS A 39 -22.70 14.67 14.36
N GLY A 40 -21.43 14.58 14.01
CA GLY A 40 -20.65 15.70 13.49
C GLY A 40 -20.94 15.95 12.02
N THR A 41 -20.63 17.16 11.57
CA THR A 41 -20.71 17.58 10.16
C THR A 41 -19.33 17.57 9.52
N TYR A 42 -19.21 16.97 8.35
CA TYR A 42 -17.95 16.80 7.62
C TYR A 42 -18.12 17.36 6.20
N CYS A 43 -17.27 18.30 5.82
CA CYS A 43 -17.27 18.89 4.48
C CYS A 43 -16.08 18.32 3.69
N ARG A 44 -16.35 17.63 2.58
CA ARG A 44 -15.33 17.08 1.70
C ARG A 44 -15.02 18.05 0.57
N LEU A 45 -13.86 18.69 0.63
CA LEU A 45 -13.44 19.75 -0.29
C LEU A 45 -12.23 19.35 -1.14
N ILE A 46 -11.87 18.08 -1.13
CA ILE A 46 -10.65 17.57 -1.80
C ILE A 46 -10.72 17.66 -3.32
N ASP A 47 -11.92 17.73 -3.88
CA ASP A 47 -12.15 17.79 -5.33
C ASP A 47 -11.96 19.22 -5.90
N GLY A 48 -11.91 20.24 -5.05
CA GLY A 48 -11.55 21.60 -5.44
C GLY A 48 -10.04 21.72 -5.73
N ASP A 49 -9.70 22.34 -6.84
CA ASP A 49 -8.32 22.45 -7.35
C ASP A 49 -7.59 23.73 -6.90
N SER A 50 -8.26 24.63 -6.21
CA SER A 50 -7.75 25.90 -5.72
C SER A 50 -8.42 26.30 -4.40
N GLU A 51 -7.81 27.24 -3.67
CA GLU A 51 -8.39 27.80 -2.44
C GLU A 51 -9.79 28.37 -2.72
N LYS A 52 -9.95 29.14 -3.81
CA LYS A 52 -11.22 29.72 -4.22
C LYS A 52 -12.30 28.66 -4.48
N ALA A 53 -11.98 27.63 -5.24
CA ALA A 53 -12.91 26.53 -5.54
C ALA A 53 -13.36 25.81 -4.27
N LYS A 54 -12.45 25.55 -3.33
CA LYS A 54 -12.78 24.96 -2.03
C LYS A 54 -13.67 25.86 -1.17
N ALA A 55 -13.43 27.16 -1.17
CA ALA A 55 -14.27 28.13 -0.46
C ALA A 55 -15.70 28.16 -1.05
N GLU A 56 -15.84 28.17 -2.37
CA GLU A 56 -17.13 28.12 -3.06
C GLU A 56 -17.88 26.82 -2.73
N MET A 57 -17.20 25.66 -2.78
CA MET A 57 -17.77 24.36 -2.39
C MET A 57 -18.22 24.35 -0.92
N PHE A 58 -17.45 24.97 -0.03
CA PHE A 58 -17.82 25.06 1.39
C PHE A 58 -19.08 25.90 1.59
N VAL A 59 -19.18 27.04 0.92
CA VAL A 59 -20.33 27.96 1.03
C VAL A 59 -21.58 27.37 0.38
N SER A 60 -21.46 26.71 -0.78
CA SER A 60 -22.59 26.05 -1.46
C SER A 60 -23.20 24.93 -0.64
N GLY A 61 -22.42 24.35 0.29
CA GLY A 61 -22.86 23.22 1.10
C GLY A 61 -22.80 21.89 0.38
N GLU A 62 -22.20 21.83 -0.78
CA GLU A 62 -21.92 20.58 -1.49
C GLU A 62 -20.98 19.68 -0.68
N ASN A 63 -21.10 18.36 -0.92
CA ASN A 63 -20.24 17.36 -0.28
C ASN A 63 -20.20 17.42 1.25
N ARG A 64 -21.34 17.76 1.89
CA ARG A 64 -21.54 17.67 3.33
C ARG A 64 -22.05 16.31 3.74
N TYR A 65 -21.43 15.76 4.76
CA TYR A 65 -21.76 14.48 5.35
C TYR A 65 -22.08 14.68 6.83
N VAL A 66 -22.97 13.85 7.33
CA VAL A 66 -23.29 13.79 8.76
C VAL A 66 -23.01 12.37 9.24
N ALA A 67 -22.10 12.23 10.18
CA ALA A 67 -21.65 10.91 10.63
C ALA A 67 -21.46 10.85 12.15
N GLU A 68 -21.76 9.70 12.72
CA GLU A 68 -21.45 9.39 14.12
C GLU A 68 -19.98 8.96 14.23
N GLN A 69 -19.23 9.65 15.07
CA GLN A 69 -17.81 9.38 15.30
C GLN A 69 -17.57 7.95 15.83
N GLU A 70 -18.53 7.37 16.54
CA GLU A 70 -18.43 5.99 17.03
C GLU A 70 -18.30 4.95 15.92
N ASN A 71 -18.83 5.24 14.74
CA ASN A 71 -18.73 4.35 13.59
C ASN A 71 -17.30 4.24 13.05
N PHE A 72 -16.45 5.24 13.27
CA PHE A 72 -15.07 5.22 12.79
C PHE A 72 -14.23 4.14 13.50
N SER A 73 -14.52 3.87 14.78
CA SER A 73 -13.83 2.83 15.54
C SER A 73 -14.14 1.40 15.09
N LYS A 74 -15.17 1.21 14.28
CA LYS A 74 -15.49 -0.10 13.68
C LYS A 74 -14.54 -0.47 12.54
N ILE A 75 -13.86 0.52 11.98
CA ILE A 75 -12.86 0.32 10.92
C ILE A 75 -11.46 0.23 11.57
N PRO A 76 -10.64 -0.78 11.26
CA PRO A 76 -9.29 -0.90 11.78
C PRO A 76 -8.46 0.38 11.57
N GLY A 77 -7.81 0.86 12.62
CA GLY A 77 -7.09 2.14 12.61
C GLY A 77 -7.96 3.36 12.85
N SER A 78 -9.28 3.19 13.01
CA SER A 78 -10.24 4.27 13.30
C SER A 78 -10.11 5.52 12.39
N PRO A 79 -10.01 5.35 11.06
CA PRO A 79 -9.93 6.49 10.16
C PRO A 79 -11.23 7.31 10.23
N VAL A 80 -11.13 8.63 10.03
CA VAL A 80 -12.29 9.52 9.98
C VAL A 80 -13.03 9.33 8.64
N ALA A 81 -13.66 8.16 8.47
CA ALA A 81 -14.29 7.71 7.23
C ALA A 81 -15.76 8.18 7.14
N TYR A 82 -16.00 9.48 7.25
CA TYR A 82 -17.33 10.10 7.27
C TYR A 82 -18.12 9.88 5.97
N TRP A 83 -17.45 9.58 4.86
CA TRP A 83 -18.06 9.29 3.56
C TRP A 83 -18.46 7.83 3.37
N ALA A 84 -18.05 6.95 4.30
CA ALA A 84 -18.30 5.53 4.17
C ALA A 84 -19.79 5.20 4.43
N SER A 85 -20.36 4.37 3.59
CA SER A 85 -21.72 3.89 3.79
C SER A 85 -21.81 2.97 5.02
N LYS A 86 -23.02 2.87 5.58
CA LYS A 86 -23.26 1.96 6.70
C LYS A 86 -22.88 0.51 6.34
N ASN A 87 -23.23 0.05 5.15
CA ASN A 87 -22.90 -1.30 4.69
C ASN A 87 -21.39 -1.54 4.61
N PHE A 88 -20.65 -0.53 4.17
CA PHE A 88 -19.18 -0.59 4.14
C PHE A 88 -18.59 -0.72 5.56
N ILE A 89 -19.09 0.09 6.50
CA ILE A 89 -18.65 0.04 7.91
C ILE A 89 -19.00 -1.30 8.55
N ASP A 90 -20.23 -1.78 8.34
CA ASP A 90 -20.73 -3.03 8.91
C ASP A 90 -19.96 -4.26 8.34
N ALA A 91 -19.42 -4.17 7.13
CA ALA A 91 -18.60 -5.22 6.56
C ALA A 91 -17.31 -5.48 7.38
N PHE A 92 -16.72 -4.44 7.98
CA PHE A 92 -15.56 -4.63 8.88
C PHE A 92 -15.92 -5.35 10.19
N ALA A 93 -17.17 -5.26 10.63
CA ALA A 93 -17.61 -5.91 11.85
C ALA A 93 -18.06 -7.37 11.61
N SER A 94 -18.49 -7.71 10.38
CA SER A 94 -19.12 -9.00 10.07
C SER A 94 -18.27 -9.92 9.19
N ALA A 95 -17.31 -9.39 8.45
CA ALA A 95 -16.49 -10.17 7.52
C ALA A 95 -15.12 -10.52 8.13
N ALA A 96 -14.58 -11.67 7.73
CA ALA A 96 -13.20 -12.03 8.01
C ALA A 96 -12.25 -11.01 7.35
N THR A 97 -11.25 -10.57 8.09
CA THR A 97 -10.26 -9.63 7.56
C THR A 97 -9.28 -10.33 6.63
N ILE A 98 -8.70 -9.58 5.69
CA ILE A 98 -7.60 -10.10 4.86
C ILE A 98 -6.46 -10.60 5.74
N GLY A 99 -6.17 -9.92 6.88
CA GLY A 99 -5.13 -10.33 7.81
C GLY A 99 -5.32 -11.70 8.46
N GLU A 100 -6.55 -12.23 8.51
CA GLU A 100 -6.83 -13.59 8.98
C GLU A 100 -6.57 -14.67 7.91
N LYS A 101 -6.56 -14.27 6.64
CA LYS A 101 -6.44 -15.17 5.49
C LYS A 101 -5.10 -15.02 4.75
N ALA A 102 -4.39 -13.95 4.97
CA ALA A 102 -3.17 -13.64 4.25
C ALA A 102 -2.21 -12.80 5.08
N VAL A 103 -0.94 -12.87 4.74
CA VAL A 103 0.12 -12.07 5.37
C VAL A 103 0.77 -11.14 4.34
N ALA A 104 0.80 -9.85 4.63
CA ALA A 104 1.50 -8.87 3.82
C ALA A 104 2.92 -8.66 4.35
N ARG A 105 3.91 -8.64 3.46
CA ARG A 105 5.32 -8.39 3.80
C ARG A 105 5.98 -7.47 2.78
N SER A 106 6.87 -6.65 3.28
CA SER A 106 7.83 -5.89 2.48
C SER A 106 9.09 -6.75 2.30
N GLY A 107 9.53 -6.91 1.07
CA GLY A 107 10.61 -7.82 0.72
C GLY A 107 12.02 -7.31 1.02
N LEU A 108 12.99 -7.92 0.34
CA LEU A 108 14.41 -7.60 0.48
C LEU A 108 14.78 -6.20 -0.04
N SER A 109 15.89 -5.68 0.48
CA SER A 109 16.54 -4.48 -0.04
C SER A 109 18.03 -4.77 -0.24
N THR A 110 18.50 -4.58 -1.46
CA THR A 110 19.91 -4.84 -1.80
C THR A 110 20.86 -3.83 -1.19
N GLY A 111 20.41 -2.57 -1.04
CA GLY A 111 21.30 -1.44 -0.74
C GLY A 111 22.12 -0.97 -1.93
N ASP A 112 22.37 -1.85 -2.90
CA ASP A 112 23.13 -1.60 -4.12
C ASP A 112 22.53 -2.41 -5.28
N ASN A 113 21.62 -1.79 -6.02
CA ASN A 113 20.94 -2.46 -7.12
C ASN A 113 21.87 -2.73 -8.30
N GLU A 114 22.85 -1.87 -8.55
CA GLU A 114 23.80 -2.04 -9.67
C GLU A 114 24.66 -3.28 -9.46
N ARG A 115 25.01 -3.56 -8.22
CA ARG A 115 25.77 -4.75 -7.86
C ARG A 115 24.95 -6.03 -7.96
N PHE A 116 23.73 -6.04 -7.40
CA PHE A 116 22.98 -7.27 -7.17
C PHE A 116 21.90 -7.56 -8.20
N MET A 117 21.35 -6.56 -8.89
CA MET A 117 20.21 -6.76 -9.79
C MET A 117 20.61 -6.60 -11.25
N ARG A 118 19.98 -7.38 -12.12
CA ARG A 118 20.08 -7.30 -13.59
C ARG A 118 18.68 -7.41 -14.19
N LEU A 119 18.51 -6.88 -15.38
CA LEU A 119 17.36 -7.25 -16.20
C LEU A 119 17.54 -8.70 -16.63
N TRP A 120 16.45 -9.46 -16.70
CA TRP A 120 16.52 -10.91 -16.91
C TRP A 120 17.26 -11.35 -18.19
N TYR A 121 17.32 -10.47 -19.18
CA TYR A 121 17.98 -10.71 -20.47
C TYR A 121 19.48 -10.30 -20.50
N GLU A 122 20.00 -9.67 -19.46
CA GLU A 122 21.41 -9.28 -19.40
C GLU A 122 22.33 -10.47 -19.08
N PRO A 123 22.05 -11.32 -18.09
CA PRO A 123 22.86 -12.49 -17.85
C PRO A 123 22.48 -13.65 -18.78
N SER A 124 23.38 -14.63 -18.88
CA SER A 124 23.03 -15.89 -19.55
C SER A 124 21.82 -16.54 -18.88
N VAL A 125 20.84 -16.99 -19.67
CA VAL A 125 19.65 -17.70 -19.18
C VAL A 125 20.02 -18.94 -18.36
N ASN A 126 21.13 -19.59 -18.66
CA ASN A 126 21.63 -20.74 -17.92
C ASN A 126 22.12 -20.40 -16.50
N SER A 127 22.40 -19.13 -16.22
CA SER A 127 22.78 -18.65 -14.89
C SER A 127 21.59 -18.24 -14.02
N ILE A 128 20.36 -18.33 -14.55
CA ILE A 128 19.12 -17.97 -13.84
C ILE A 128 18.37 -19.22 -13.41
N ALA A 129 18.02 -19.30 -12.14
CA ALA A 129 17.26 -20.39 -11.57
C ALA A 129 15.75 -20.06 -11.61
N PHE A 130 15.04 -20.59 -12.58
CA PHE A 130 13.60 -20.42 -12.75
C PHE A 130 12.80 -21.56 -12.07
N GLY A 131 11.54 -21.28 -11.74
CA GLY A 131 10.56 -22.28 -11.31
C GLY A 131 10.83 -22.90 -9.94
N LEU A 132 11.66 -22.27 -9.13
CA LEU A 132 12.00 -22.75 -7.79
C LEU A 132 10.80 -22.68 -6.85
N THR A 133 10.74 -23.60 -5.89
CA THR A 133 9.74 -23.58 -4.81
C THR A 133 10.37 -23.46 -3.43
N SER A 134 11.71 -23.59 -3.33
CA SER A 134 12.43 -23.43 -2.07
C SER A 134 13.89 -22.99 -2.28
N ASN A 135 14.52 -22.56 -1.19
CA ASN A 135 15.92 -22.16 -1.20
C ASN A 135 16.87 -23.36 -1.36
N GLU A 136 16.48 -24.52 -0.89
CA GLU A 136 17.24 -25.78 -1.08
C GLU A 136 17.34 -26.13 -2.55
N GLN A 137 16.24 -25.99 -3.30
CA GLN A 137 16.26 -26.16 -4.76
C GLN A 137 17.17 -25.15 -5.43
N TYR A 138 17.15 -23.87 -4.99
CA TYR A 138 18.08 -22.87 -5.51
C TYR A 138 19.53 -23.28 -5.33
N ILE A 139 19.93 -23.66 -4.12
CA ILE A 139 21.30 -24.10 -3.80
C ILE A 139 21.69 -25.29 -4.69
N ALA A 140 20.81 -26.25 -4.87
CA ALA A 140 21.06 -27.44 -5.71
C ALA A 140 21.31 -27.11 -7.20
N THR A 141 20.82 -25.96 -7.70
CA THR A 141 21.05 -25.55 -9.08
C THR A 141 22.47 -25.07 -9.33
N GLY A 142 23.17 -24.56 -8.33
CA GLY A 142 24.46 -23.88 -8.46
C GLY A 142 24.39 -22.58 -9.31
N ARG A 143 23.20 -22.10 -9.65
CA ARG A 143 23.00 -20.92 -10.49
C ARG A 143 23.13 -19.64 -9.67
N LYS A 144 23.48 -18.56 -10.35
CA LYS A 144 23.77 -17.27 -9.69
C LYS A 144 22.51 -16.44 -9.41
N PHE A 145 21.60 -16.39 -10.36
CA PHE A 145 20.47 -15.46 -10.32
C PHE A 145 19.14 -16.14 -10.07
N VAL A 146 18.24 -15.40 -9.38
CA VAL A 146 16.85 -15.79 -9.13
C VAL A 146 15.93 -14.66 -9.63
N PRO A 147 14.79 -14.96 -10.27
CA PRO A 147 13.79 -13.94 -10.61
C PRO A 147 13.34 -13.15 -9.37
N CYS A 148 13.20 -11.82 -9.53
CA CYS A 148 12.83 -10.95 -8.44
C CYS A 148 11.76 -9.95 -8.87
N ASN A 149 10.63 -9.93 -8.18
CA ASN A 149 9.61 -8.90 -8.35
C ASN A 149 10.07 -7.63 -7.62
N LYS A 150 10.33 -6.55 -8.36
CA LYS A 150 10.92 -5.31 -7.84
C LYS A 150 9.90 -4.19 -7.64
N GLY A 151 8.68 -4.32 -8.14
CA GLY A 151 7.78 -3.18 -8.31
C GLY A 151 8.13 -2.44 -9.60
N GLY A 152 7.75 -1.17 -9.72
CA GLY A 152 8.02 -0.37 -10.92
C GLY A 152 6.79 0.35 -11.44
N LEU A 153 6.71 0.56 -12.75
CA LEU A 153 5.67 1.31 -13.43
C LEU A 153 4.26 0.77 -13.13
N TYR A 154 3.28 1.63 -13.31
CA TYR A 154 1.87 1.25 -13.18
C TYR A 154 1.51 0.12 -14.15
N ARG A 155 1.18 -1.03 -13.61
CA ARG A 155 0.64 -2.19 -14.34
C ARG A 155 -0.43 -2.84 -13.48
N ARG A 156 -1.52 -3.27 -14.09
CA ARG A 156 -2.59 -4.02 -13.42
C ARG A 156 -2.56 -5.48 -13.83
N TRP A 157 -2.79 -6.31 -12.81
CA TRP A 157 -3.00 -7.74 -12.85
C TRP A 157 -1.73 -8.54 -13.11
N TYR A 158 -0.79 -8.08 -13.97
CA TYR A 158 0.46 -8.77 -14.29
C TYR A 158 1.59 -7.79 -14.68
N GLY A 159 2.85 -8.22 -14.51
CA GLY A 159 4.05 -7.50 -14.95
C GLY A 159 4.99 -7.05 -13.83
N ASN A 160 6.00 -6.27 -14.20
CA ASN A 160 7.12 -5.85 -13.35
C ASN A 160 7.97 -7.04 -12.85
N ASN A 161 8.10 -8.08 -13.69
CA ASN A 161 8.91 -9.28 -13.45
C ASN A 161 10.23 -9.22 -14.25
N ASP A 162 10.74 -8.03 -14.50
CA ASP A 162 11.84 -7.79 -15.43
C ASP A 162 13.22 -8.02 -14.81
N TYR A 163 13.30 -8.27 -13.51
CA TYR A 163 14.57 -8.35 -12.80
C TYR A 163 14.90 -9.75 -12.32
N VAL A 164 16.20 -10.02 -12.30
CA VAL A 164 16.82 -11.12 -11.58
C VAL A 164 17.82 -10.58 -10.57
N ILE A 165 18.04 -11.32 -9.49
CA ILE A 165 18.92 -10.88 -8.39
C ILE A 165 20.00 -11.94 -8.17
N ASP A 166 21.23 -11.51 -7.97
CA ASP A 166 22.35 -12.34 -7.52
C ASP A 166 22.06 -12.80 -6.08
N TRP A 167 21.75 -14.08 -5.93
CA TRP A 167 21.38 -14.65 -4.63
C TRP A 167 22.48 -15.53 -4.03
N THR A 168 23.71 -15.48 -4.59
CA THR A 168 24.84 -16.30 -4.13
C THR A 168 25.32 -15.91 -2.73
N ASN A 169 25.21 -14.63 -2.36
CA ASN A 169 25.57 -14.14 -1.02
C ASN A 169 24.54 -13.10 -0.56
N PRO A 170 23.36 -13.52 -0.09
CA PRO A 170 22.32 -12.59 0.35
C PRO A 170 22.74 -11.72 1.56
N ASP A 171 23.62 -12.21 2.43
CA ASP A 171 24.07 -11.49 3.63
C ASP A 171 24.92 -10.24 3.29
N ALA A 172 25.46 -10.16 2.06
CA ALA A 172 26.13 -8.96 1.57
C ALA A 172 25.15 -7.82 1.20
N MET A 173 23.85 -8.06 1.23
CA MET A 173 22.82 -7.04 0.98
C MET A 173 22.47 -6.28 2.26
N HIS A 174 21.93 -5.07 2.11
CA HIS A 174 21.52 -4.23 3.26
C HIS A 174 20.44 -4.90 4.13
N ARG A 175 19.42 -5.51 3.50
CA ARG A 175 18.33 -6.23 4.19
C ARG A 175 17.88 -7.42 3.33
N PRO A 176 18.54 -8.55 3.39
CA PRO A 176 18.19 -9.71 2.56
C PRO A 176 16.86 -10.36 2.99
N ARG A 177 16.37 -10.08 4.20
CA ARG A 177 15.11 -10.62 4.73
C ARG A 177 15.08 -12.16 4.73
N THR A 178 16.20 -12.76 5.09
CA THR A 178 16.32 -14.23 5.17
C THR A 178 15.31 -14.86 6.14
N THR A 179 14.78 -14.09 7.10
CA THR A 179 13.67 -14.52 7.96
C THR A 179 12.37 -14.79 7.20
N TYR A 180 12.27 -14.37 5.93
CA TYR A 180 11.11 -14.60 5.06
C TYR A 180 11.36 -15.71 4.02
N MET A 181 12.35 -16.57 4.25
CA MET A 181 12.67 -17.68 3.33
C MET A 181 11.45 -18.55 3.02
N ASN A 182 10.55 -18.74 3.97
CA ASN A 182 9.30 -19.47 3.80
C ASN A 182 8.27 -18.79 2.89
N LEU A 183 8.47 -17.51 2.54
CA LEU A 183 7.61 -16.74 1.65
C LEU A 183 8.24 -16.54 0.27
N TYR A 184 9.58 -16.63 0.18
CA TYR A 184 10.26 -16.58 -1.11
C TYR A 184 9.84 -17.79 -1.95
N TYR A 185 9.87 -17.61 -3.25
CA TYR A 185 9.48 -18.59 -4.27
C TYR A 185 7.97 -18.91 -4.33
N ARG A 186 7.16 -18.41 -3.39
CA ARG A 186 5.70 -18.61 -3.37
C ARG A 186 4.99 -17.63 -4.30
N PRO A 187 3.86 -18.03 -4.89
CA PRO A 187 3.01 -17.09 -5.60
C PRO A 187 2.41 -16.05 -4.65
N ALA A 188 2.24 -14.83 -5.14
CA ALA A 188 1.68 -13.76 -4.32
C ALA A 188 0.97 -12.69 -5.15
N ILE A 189 0.16 -11.87 -4.47
CA ILE A 189 -0.34 -10.60 -4.99
C ILE A 189 0.62 -9.50 -4.53
N THR A 190 1.09 -8.68 -5.45
CA THR A 190 2.04 -7.59 -5.17
C THR A 190 1.51 -6.25 -5.64
N TRP A 191 2.01 -5.17 -5.05
CA TRP A 191 1.73 -3.80 -5.48
C TRP A 191 3.00 -2.95 -5.39
N SER A 192 3.02 -1.81 -6.08
CA SER A 192 4.11 -0.85 -5.94
C SER A 192 3.96 -0.09 -4.62
N ALA A 193 5.00 -0.10 -3.79
CA ALA A 193 4.96 0.48 -2.43
C ALA A 193 4.75 2.00 -2.47
N ILE A 194 5.24 2.66 -3.52
CA ILE A 194 5.09 4.11 -3.73
C ILE A 194 4.55 4.31 -5.13
N THR A 195 3.44 5.03 -5.24
CA THR A 195 2.83 5.39 -6.53
C THR A 195 2.00 6.67 -6.36
N SER A 196 2.07 7.55 -7.35
CA SER A 196 1.15 8.69 -7.52
C SER A 196 -0.06 8.34 -8.40
N ALA A 197 -0.04 7.17 -9.03
CA ALA A 197 -1.13 6.67 -9.85
C ALA A 197 -2.20 5.94 -9.02
N LEU A 198 -3.24 5.47 -9.69
CA LEU A 198 -4.27 4.63 -9.08
C LEU A 198 -3.65 3.37 -8.46
N PHE A 199 -4.33 2.81 -7.44
CA PHE A 199 -3.92 1.55 -6.85
C PHE A 199 -3.77 0.47 -7.93
N ASN A 200 -2.65 -0.25 -7.88
CA ASN A 200 -2.34 -1.34 -8.79
C ASN A 200 -1.98 -2.59 -8.00
N ALA A 201 -2.51 -3.71 -8.40
CA ALA A 201 -2.15 -5.01 -7.87
C ALA A 201 -1.83 -5.97 -9.04
N ARG A 202 -0.84 -6.82 -8.83
CA ARG A 202 -0.37 -7.79 -9.82
C ARG A 202 -0.18 -9.13 -9.16
N VAL A 203 -0.37 -10.20 -9.93
CA VAL A 203 -0.05 -11.56 -9.51
C VAL A 203 1.30 -11.94 -10.11
N TYR A 204 2.13 -12.60 -9.32
CA TYR A 204 3.29 -13.34 -9.82
C TYR A 204 3.24 -14.80 -9.32
N GLY A 205 3.81 -15.69 -10.11
CA GLY A 205 3.80 -17.12 -9.85
C GLY A 205 4.92 -17.58 -8.91
N VAL A 206 5.18 -18.89 -8.92
CA VAL A 206 6.28 -19.51 -8.18
C VAL A 206 7.65 -19.07 -8.72
N GLY A 207 8.69 -19.16 -7.89
CA GLY A 207 10.08 -18.97 -8.32
C GLY A 207 10.61 -17.56 -8.23
N PHE A 208 9.86 -16.63 -7.60
CA PHE A 208 10.30 -15.26 -7.42
C PHE A 208 10.70 -14.94 -5.97
N LEU A 209 11.75 -14.16 -5.83
CA LEU A 209 11.96 -13.31 -4.66
C LEU A 209 11.17 -12.01 -4.84
N PHE A 210 10.99 -11.24 -3.79
CA PHE A 210 10.31 -9.94 -3.86
C PHE A 210 11.10 -8.88 -3.11
N ALA A 211 11.16 -7.70 -3.71
CA ALA A 211 11.89 -6.56 -3.17
C ALA A 211 11.00 -5.66 -2.30
N HIS A 212 11.62 -4.78 -1.54
CA HIS A 212 10.95 -3.81 -0.67
C HIS A 212 9.92 -2.94 -1.43
N ALA A 213 10.25 -2.53 -2.66
CA ALA A 213 9.38 -1.72 -3.50
C ALA A 213 8.18 -2.51 -4.09
N ALA A 214 8.16 -3.83 -3.92
CA ALA A 214 7.10 -4.74 -4.34
C ALA A 214 6.53 -5.47 -3.13
N ALA A 215 5.91 -4.74 -2.22
CA ALA A 215 5.22 -5.36 -1.09
C ALA A 215 4.25 -6.45 -1.60
N SER A 216 4.22 -7.59 -0.91
CA SER A 216 3.51 -8.78 -1.38
C SER A 216 2.63 -9.39 -0.31
N LEU A 217 1.48 -9.90 -0.74
CA LEU A 217 0.47 -10.56 0.07
C LEU A 217 0.47 -12.06 -0.25
N PHE A 218 0.68 -12.87 0.76
CA PHE A 218 0.72 -14.33 0.69
C PHE A 218 -0.48 -14.93 1.39
N ILE A 219 -1.20 -15.83 0.73
CA ILE A 219 -2.33 -16.56 1.32
C ILE A 219 -1.79 -17.53 2.38
N LEU A 220 -2.42 -17.49 3.55
CA LEU A 220 -2.20 -18.47 4.62
C LEU A 220 -3.01 -19.74 4.27
N ASN A 221 -2.36 -20.88 4.31
CA ASN A 221 -3.00 -22.19 4.16
C ASN A 221 -3.63 -22.62 5.48
#